data_73e48d16ffbf24b073a069835e138be4
#
_entry.id   73e48d16ffbf24b073a069835e138be4
#
_cell.length_a   1.000
_cell.length_b   1.000
_cell.length_c   1.000
_cell.angle_alpha   90.00
_cell.angle_beta   90.00
_cell.angle_gamma   90.00
#
_symmetry.space_group_name_H-M   'P 1'
#
loop_
_entity.id
_entity.type
_entity.pdbx_description
1 polymer ?
#
loop_
_entity_poly.entity_id
_entity_poly.type
_entity_poly.pdbx_seq_one_letter_code
_entity_poly.pdbx_strand_id
1 'polypeptide(L)'
;MKALTYQGVGDVKVVEVPKPAITGSGQALVKITLGAVCGSDLHILHGNMPINEGAVLGHEFVGVVEEVGPNVERFKPGDRVVSSFFTACGHCALCRKGWFNQCVNKALFGTGELYFGGLGGGQSEYVVVPNADYTMEPIPAGMADEQAIFVGDILATGLFAAERAEIKPGDTVAVIGAGPVGLMTTMCAQLFGPARVFVVDMVDSRLEIAQELGGIPINASRVHPVEAVMDQTGGIGADSSIECVGLMSSVDTAIRIVRGGGTISMVGVPQAVSADFPFYHMWVKSLTFRSGWCNVQPYMRPLLDLIASGRLKPETIISHRMKLADAEEAYRMFDAREATKIVLTP
;
A
#
# COMPACT_ATOMS: atom_id res chain seq x y z
N MET A 1 6.26 0.34 -26.63
CA MET A 1 5.67 1.15 -25.58
C MET A 1 6.73 1.65 -24.62
N LYS A 2 6.53 2.82 -24.01
CA LYS A 2 7.40 3.32 -22.93
C LYS A 2 7.09 2.62 -21.63
N ALA A 3 8.13 2.29 -20.85
CA ALA A 3 8.01 1.70 -19.53
C ALA A 3 9.23 2.06 -18.67
N LEU A 4 9.02 2.24 -17.38
CA LEU A 4 10.10 2.33 -16.40
C LEU A 4 10.59 0.91 -16.08
N THR A 5 11.87 0.68 -16.24
CA THR A 5 12.51 -0.62 -16.05
C THR A 5 13.63 -0.55 -15.03
N TYR A 6 13.80 -1.62 -14.27
CA TYR A 6 14.94 -1.82 -13.39
C TYR A 6 16.21 -2.14 -14.21
N GLN A 7 17.30 -1.44 -13.96
CA GLN A 7 18.59 -1.63 -14.67
C GLN A 7 19.69 -2.17 -13.76
N GLY A 8 19.40 -2.30 -12.47
CA GLY A 8 20.34 -2.71 -11.45
C GLY A 8 20.13 -1.92 -10.15
N VAL A 9 20.88 -2.25 -9.11
CA VAL A 9 20.77 -1.56 -7.82
C VAL A 9 21.07 -0.06 -7.98
N GLY A 10 20.12 0.77 -7.58
CA GLY A 10 20.21 2.22 -7.68
C GLY A 10 19.92 2.79 -9.08
N ASP A 11 19.56 1.95 -10.05
CA ASP A 11 19.36 2.41 -11.45
C ASP A 11 17.99 1.94 -11.99
N VAL A 12 17.18 2.89 -12.43
CA VAL A 12 15.93 2.69 -13.15
C VAL A 12 15.89 3.61 -14.36
N LYS A 13 15.32 3.13 -15.49
CA LYS A 13 15.26 3.92 -16.74
C LYS A 13 13.95 3.75 -17.46
N VAL A 14 13.48 4.85 -18.05
CA VAL A 14 12.37 4.80 -19.00
C VAL A 14 12.90 4.40 -20.37
N VAL A 15 12.47 3.26 -20.86
CA VAL A 15 12.91 2.68 -22.14
C VAL A 15 11.75 2.24 -23.01
N GLU A 16 12.00 2.03 -24.29
CA GLU A 16 11.05 1.38 -25.18
C GLU A 16 11.12 -0.14 -25.01
N VAL A 17 9.97 -0.76 -24.70
CA VAL A 17 9.79 -2.21 -24.61
C VAL A 17 8.66 -2.68 -25.53
N PRO A 18 8.60 -3.95 -25.93
CA PRO A 18 7.44 -4.48 -26.65
C PRO A 18 6.14 -4.24 -25.88
N LYS A 19 5.06 -3.85 -26.58
CA LYS A 19 3.73 -3.80 -25.98
C LYS A 19 3.30 -5.24 -25.62
N PRO A 20 2.87 -5.51 -24.36
CA PRO A 20 2.44 -6.83 -23.98
C PRO A 20 1.13 -7.21 -24.70
N ALA A 21 0.93 -8.52 -24.90
CA ALA A 21 -0.26 -9.07 -25.53
C ALA A 21 -0.94 -10.09 -24.62
N ILE A 22 -2.25 -10.24 -24.76
CA ILE A 22 -3.02 -11.29 -24.08
C ILE A 22 -2.54 -12.66 -24.62
N THR A 23 -2.19 -13.57 -23.70
CA THR A 23 -1.78 -14.94 -23.99
C THR A 23 -2.68 -15.98 -23.30
N GLY A 24 -3.51 -15.54 -22.37
CA GLY A 24 -4.41 -16.37 -21.56
C GLY A 24 -5.86 -15.88 -21.61
N SER A 25 -6.79 -16.83 -21.54
CA SER A 25 -8.24 -16.56 -21.70
C SER A 25 -8.85 -15.64 -20.61
N GLY A 26 -8.29 -15.63 -19.39
CA GLY A 26 -8.76 -14.81 -18.27
C GLY A 26 -7.97 -13.50 -18.09
N GLN A 27 -7.24 -13.05 -19.12
CA GLN A 27 -6.43 -11.84 -19.07
C GLN A 27 -7.16 -10.64 -19.67
N ALA A 28 -6.80 -9.44 -19.19
CA ALA A 28 -7.15 -8.18 -19.82
C ALA A 28 -5.89 -7.38 -20.13
N LEU A 29 -5.84 -6.70 -21.28
CA LEU A 29 -4.85 -5.68 -21.61
C LEU A 29 -5.41 -4.33 -21.17
N VAL A 30 -4.70 -3.65 -20.29
CA VAL A 30 -5.10 -2.34 -19.76
C VAL A 30 -4.14 -1.29 -20.29
N LYS A 31 -4.69 -0.23 -20.91
CA LYS A 31 -3.98 1.00 -21.21
C LYS A 31 -3.95 1.84 -19.95
N ILE A 32 -2.76 2.09 -19.41
CA ILE A 32 -2.57 2.83 -18.17
C ILE A 32 -2.92 4.31 -18.40
N THR A 33 -3.66 4.89 -17.48
CA THR A 33 -3.95 6.33 -17.43
C THR A 33 -3.23 7.02 -16.29
N LEU A 34 -2.93 6.28 -15.21
CA LEU A 34 -2.17 6.77 -14.06
C LEU A 34 -1.48 5.60 -13.36
N GLY A 35 -0.17 5.74 -13.09
CA GLY A 35 0.61 4.89 -12.21
C GLY A 35 1.06 5.66 -10.97
N ALA A 36 1.63 4.98 -9.97
CA ALA A 36 2.21 5.66 -8.81
C ALA A 36 3.51 5.01 -8.35
N VAL A 37 4.33 5.78 -7.63
CA VAL A 37 5.55 5.30 -6.96
C VAL A 37 5.19 4.91 -5.53
N CYS A 38 5.59 3.71 -5.12
CA CYS A 38 5.36 3.15 -3.79
C CYS A 38 6.68 2.98 -3.00
N GLY A 39 6.58 2.94 -1.66
CA GLY A 39 7.74 2.66 -0.80
C GLY A 39 8.38 1.30 -1.06
N SER A 40 7.62 0.30 -1.49
CA SER A 40 8.14 -1.02 -1.86
C SER A 40 8.97 -1.00 -3.15
N ASP A 41 8.76 -0.05 -4.05
CA ASP A 41 9.61 0.14 -5.23
C ASP A 41 11.03 0.53 -4.83
N LEU A 42 11.20 1.25 -3.71
CA LEU A 42 12.54 1.56 -3.17
C LEU A 42 13.26 0.33 -2.63
N HIS A 43 12.54 -0.68 -2.12
CA HIS A 43 13.18 -1.96 -1.75
C HIS A 43 13.79 -2.66 -2.96
N ILE A 44 13.14 -2.55 -4.13
CA ILE A 44 13.69 -3.03 -5.40
C ILE A 44 14.90 -2.18 -5.81
N LEU A 45 14.75 -0.85 -5.82
CA LEU A 45 15.82 0.08 -6.19
C LEU A 45 17.09 -0.15 -5.36
N HIS A 46 16.95 -0.38 -4.05
CA HIS A 46 18.09 -0.61 -3.14
C HIS A 46 18.59 -2.07 -3.13
N GLY A 47 18.03 -2.97 -3.95
CA GLY A 47 18.44 -4.37 -4.01
C GLY A 47 17.98 -5.23 -2.83
N ASN A 48 17.11 -4.71 -1.94
CA ASN A 48 16.55 -5.48 -0.82
C ASN A 48 15.52 -6.52 -1.29
N MET A 49 14.93 -6.29 -2.47
CA MET A 49 14.06 -7.22 -3.17
C MET A 49 14.66 -7.48 -4.56
N PRO A 50 15.33 -8.62 -4.78
CA PRO A 50 15.99 -8.91 -6.05
C PRO A 50 14.98 -9.17 -7.16
N ILE A 51 15.15 -8.52 -8.30
CA ILE A 51 14.40 -8.74 -9.54
C ILE A 51 15.35 -8.78 -10.74
N ASN A 52 14.85 -9.22 -11.90
CA ASN A 52 15.64 -9.26 -13.12
C ASN A 52 15.84 -7.85 -13.68
N GLU A 53 17.03 -7.56 -14.21
CA GLU A 53 17.26 -6.37 -15.04
C GLU A 53 16.32 -6.40 -16.25
N GLY A 54 15.81 -5.22 -16.63
CA GLY A 54 14.80 -5.06 -17.67
C GLY A 54 13.36 -5.29 -17.22
N ALA A 55 13.11 -5.73 -15.97
CA ALA A 55 11.76 -5.87 -15.45
C ALA A 55 11.05 -4.51 -15.40
N VAL A 56 9.81 -4.46 -15.91
CA VAL A 56 8.95 -3.27 -15.85
C VAL A 56 8.41 -3.10 -14.43
N LEU A 57 8.60 -1.91 -13.85
CA LEU A 57 8.26 -1.60 -12.47
C LEU A 57 6.82 -1.11 -12.28
N GLY A 58 6.41 -0.98 -11.01
CA GLY A 58 5.14 -0.40 -10.58
C GLY A 58 4.01 -1.41 -10.37
N HIS A 59 3.30 -1.25 -9.27
CA HIS A 59 2.22 -2.15 -8.87
C HIS A 59 0.94 -1.40 -8.46
N GLU A 60 0.97 -0.07 -8.47
CA GLU A 60 -0.20 0.79 -8.29
C GLU A 60 -0.56 1.43 -9.62
N PHE A 61 -1.69 1.07 -10.20
CA PHE A 61 -2.14 1.65 -11.46
C PHE A 61 -3.65 1.61 -11.66
N VAL A 62 -4.12 2.52 -12.46
CA VAL A 62 -5.46 2.57 -13.04
C VAL A 62 -5.37 2.75 -14.56
N GLY A 63 -6.41 2.38 -15.25
CA GLY A 63 -6.41 2.50 -16.71
C GLY A 63 -7.74 2.17 -17.33
N VAL A 64 -7.71 2.04 -18.66
CA VAL A 64 -8.84 1.66 -19.49
C VAL A 64 -8.56 0.29 -20.11
N VAL A 65 -9.51 -0.62 -20.01
CA VAL A 65 -9.45 -1.93 -20.66
C VAL A 65 -9.41 -1.71 -22.17
N GLU A 66 -8.37 -2.22 -22.82
CA GLU A 66 -8.22 -2.15 -24.28
C GLU A 66 -8.71 -3.43 -24.96
N GLU A 67 -8.38 -4.59 -24.36
CA GLU A 67 -8.71 -5.91 -24.87
C GLU A 67 -8.94 -6.89 -23.70
N VAL A 68 -9.81 -7.87 -23.90
CA VAL A 68 -10.08 -8.94 -22.92
C VAL A 68 -10.00 -10.31 -23.58
N GLY A 69 -9.52 -11.27 -22.82
CA GLY A 69 -9.56 -12.68 -23.22
C GLY A 69 -10.99 -13.26 -23.13
N PRO A 70 -11.25 -14.38 -23.81
CA PRO A 70 -12.62 -14.92 -23.98
C PRO A 70 -13.30 -15.38 -22.68
N ASN A 71 -12.57 -15.56 -21.59
CA ASN A 71 -13.12 -15.98 -20.28
C ASN A 71 -13.19 -14.80 -19.28
N VAL A 72 -12.99 -13.57 -19.71
CA VAL A 72 -13.24 -12.38 -18.88
C VAL A 72 -14.70 -12.02 -18.99
N GLU A 73 -15.43 -12.03 -17.87
CA GLU A 73 -16.89 -11.84 -17.83
C GLU A 73 -17.28 -10.46 -17.28
N ARG A 74 -16.47 -9.90 -16.37
CA ARG A 74 -16.79 -8.65 -15.66
C ARG A 74 -16.43 -7.39 -16.43
N PHE A 75 -15.57 -7.47 -17.42
CA PHE A 75 -14.99 -6.31 -18.10
C PHE A 75 -15.09 -6.40 -19.62
N LYS A 76 -15.12 -5.24 -20.26
CA LYS A 76 -15.08 -5.07 -21.72
C LYS A 76 -14.18 -3.89 -22.10
N PRO A 77 -13.73 -3.80 -23.36
CA PRO A 77 -13.00 -2.63 -23.86
C PRO A 77 -13.76 -1.33 -23.58
N GLY A 78 -13.02 -0.33 -23.08
CA GLY A 78 -13.53 0.97 -22.66
C GLY A 78 -13.86 1.11 -21.18
N ASP A 79 -13.92 0.03 -20.41
CA ASP A 79 -14.15 0.10 -18.97
C ASP A 79 -12.93 0.69 -18.25
N ARG A 80 -13.17 1.64 -17.34
CA ARG A 80 -12.12 2.18 -16.44
C ARG A 80 -11.98 1.29 -15.24
N VAL A 81 -10.73 0.94 -14.90
CA VAL A 81 -10.43 -0.04 -13.86
C VAL A 81 -9.29 0.39 -12.96
N VAL A 82 -9.35 -0.04 -11.70
CA VAL A 82 -8.22 -0.06 -10.76
C VAL A 82 -7.81 -1.51 -10.52
N SER A 83 -6.51 -1.78 -10.46
CA SER A 83 -5.97 -3.12 -10.23
C SER A 83 -5.46 -3.27 -8.80
N SER A 84 -5.63 -4.45 -8.21
CA SER A 84 -4.86 -4.89 -7.06
C SER A 84 -3.38 -5.00 -7.44
N PHE A 85 -2.46 -4.76 -6.49
CA PHE A 85 -1.02 -4.89 -6.71
C PHE A 85 -0.55 -6.34 -6.94
N PHE A 86 -1.43 -7.31 -6.72
CA PHE A 86 -1.18 -8.74 -6.99
C PHE A 86 -2.43 -9.41 -7.57
N THR A 87 -2.21 -10.56 -8.24
CA THR A 87 -3.29 -11.36 -8.81
C THR A 87 -3.68 -12.51 -7.90
N ALA A 88 -4.92 -12.97 -8.02
CA ALA A 88 -5.40 -14.17 -7.36
C ALA A 88 -6.26 -15.01 -8.32
N CYS A 89 -6.23 -16.35 -8.20
CA CYS A 89 -6.97 -17.21 -9.11
C CYS A 89 -8.49 -17.31 -8.82
N GLY A 90 -8.94 -16.84 -7.65
CA GLY A 90 -10.34 -16.86 -7.25
C GLY A 90 -10.92 -18.23 -6.83
N HIS A 91 -10.28 -19.35 -7.17
CA HIS A 91 -10.86 -20.70 -7.02
C HIS A 91 -10.09 -21.68 -6.14
N CYS A 92 -8.82 -21.42 -5.77
CA CYS A 92 -8.09 -22.29 -4.86
C CYS A 92 -8.66 -22.29 -3.44
N ALA A 93 -8.24 -23.24 -2.61
CA ALA A 93 -8.76 -23.40 -1.25
C ALA A 93 -8.62 -22.12 -0.40
N LEU A 94 -7.54 -21.33 -0.59
CA LEU A 94 -7.30 -20.09 0.14
C LEU A 94 -8.16 -18.94 -0.41
N CYS A 95 -8.31 -18.81 -1.73
CA CYS A 95 -9.21 -17.82 -2.33
C CYS A 95 -10.67 -18.07 -1.92
N ARG A 96 -11.13 -19.33 -1.88
CA ARG A 96 -12.49 -19.68 -1.41
C ARG A 96 -12.75 -19.34 0.05
N LYS A 97 -11.69 -19.21 0.86
CA LYS A 97 -11.75 -18.73 2.26
C LYS A 97 -11.61 -17.20 2.36
N GLY A 98 -11.50 -16.51 1.23
CA GLY A 98 -11.29 -15.06 1.19
C GLY A 98 -9.84 -14.60 1.42
N TRP A 99 -8.86 -15.52 1.43
CA TRP A 99 -7.44 -15.20 1.60
C TRP A 99 -6.73 -15.09 0.23
N PHE A 100 -7.06 -14.05 -0.52
CA PHE A 100 -6.53 -13.84 -1.88
C PHE A 100 -5.02 -13.60 -1.87
N ASN A 101 -4.52 -12.87 -0.88
CA ASN A 101 -3.08 -12.64 -0.69
C ASN A 101 -2.28 -13.93 -0.41
N GLN A 102 -2.95 -15.01 -0.05
CA GLN A 102 -2.35 -16.33 0.14
C GLN A 102 -2.67 -17.29 -1.01
N CYS A 103 -3.18 -16.79 -2.14
CA CYS A 103 -3.44 -17.60 -3.32
C CYS A 103 -2.18 -18.37 -3.75
N VAL A 104 -2.34 -19.66 -4.04
CA VAL A 104 -1.20 -20.51 -4.47
C VAL A 104 -0.65 -20.13 -5.86
N ASN A 105 -1.48 -19.44 -6.65
CA ASN A 105 -1.14 -18.95 -7.99
C ASN A 105 -1.06 -17.41 -8.03
N LYS A 106 -0.73 -16.77 -6.90
CA LYS A 106 -0.56 -15.32 -6.89
C LYS A 106 0.69 -14.90 -7.66
N ALA A 107 0.60 -13.73 -8.26
CA ALA A 107 1.74 -13.05 -8.86
C ALA A 107 1.67 -11.55 -8.57
N LEU A 108 2.81 -10.91 -8.38
CA LEU A 108 2.91 -9.49 -8.04
C LEU A 108 3.30 -8.67 -9.28
N PHE A 109 2.62 -7.54 -9.47
CA PHE A 109 3.02 -6.59 -10.51
C PHE A 109 4.34 -5.88 -10.15
N GLY A 110 5.13 -5.55 -11.16
CA GLY A 110 6.37 -4.78 -11.00
C GLY A 110 7.52 -5.52 -10.33
N THR A 111 7.45 -6.84 -10.16
CA THR A 111 8.49 -7.63 -9.50
C THR A 111 9.25 -8.56 -10.44
N GLY A 112 8.96 -8.55 -11.75
CA GLY A 112 9.58 -9.44 -12.71
C GLY A 112 9.35 -10.92 -12.39
N GLU A 113 10.11 -11.81 -13.02
CA GLU A 113 9.89 -13.29 -12.93
C GLU A 113 10.41 -13.93 -11.64
N LEU A 114 11.33 -13.29 -10.93
CA LEU A 114 12.03 -13.91 -9.79
C LEU A 114 11.20 -13.95 -8.50
N TYR A 115 10.18 -13.10 -8.35
CA TYR A 115 9.45 -12.96 -7.08
C TYR A 115 7.97 -13.25 -7.26
N PHE A 116 7.47 -14.29 -6.59
CA PHE A 116 6.06 -14.70 -6.60
C PHE A 116 5.43 -14.79 -8.00
N GLY A 117 6.14 -15.37 -8.98
CA GLY A 117 5.64 -15.51 -10.33
C GLY A 117 5.42 -14.19 -11.06
N GLY A 118 6.18 -13.18 -10.72
CA GLY A 118 6.07 -11.77 -11.05
C GLY A 118 5.58 -11.39 -12.42
N LEU A 119 4.99 -10.22 -12.48
CA LEU A 119 4.38 -9.65 -13.67
C LEU A 119 5.09 -8.34 -14.04
N GLY A 120 5.00 -7.97 -15.32
CA GLY A 120 5.33 -6.60 -15.74
C GLY A 120 4.45 -5.59 -14.98
N GLY A 121 5.01 -4.43 -14.70
CA GLY A 121 4.38 -3.42 -13.85
C GLY A 121 3.57 -2.36 -14.59
N GLY A 122 2.86 -1.55 -13.81
CA GLY A 122 1.99 -0.47 -14.26
C GLY A 122 2.69 0.90 -14.41
N GLN A 123 4.00 1.01 -14.18
CA GLN A 123 4.76 2.22 -14.54
C GLN A 123 5.17 2.12 -16.03
N SER A 124 4.17 2.01 -16.89
CA SER A 124 4.25 1.78 -18.33
C SER A 124 3.01 2.30 -19.03
N GLU A 125 2.98 2.28 -20.37
CA GLU A 125 1.78 2.65 -21.12
C GLU A 125 0.71 1.55 -21.13
N TYR A 126 1.10 0.28 -21.00
CA TYR A 126 0.20 -0.89 -21.03
C TYR A 126 0.66 -1.98 -20.08
N VAL A 127 -0.29 -2.70 -19.53
CA VAL A 127 -0.05 -3.88 -18.70
C VAL A 127 -1.09 -4.98 -19.01
N VAL A 128 -0.66 -6.24 -19.00
CA VAL A 128 -1.57 -7.39 -19.02
C VAL A 128 -1.90 -7.78 -17.59
N VAL A 129 -3.19 -7.84 -17.28
CA VAL A 129 -3.71 -8.22 -15.96
C VAL A 129 -4.27 -9.65 -16.02
N PRO A 130 -3.58 -10.64 -15.42
CA PRO A 130 -4.11 -12.00 -15.29
C PRO A 130 -5.27 -12.08 -14.30
N ASN A 131 -6.15 -13.08 -14.52
CA ASN A 131 -7.34 -13.29 -13.68
C ASN A 131 -8.12 -11.98 -13.47
N ALA A 132 -8.37 -11.26 -14.57
CA ALA A 132 -8.88 -9.91 -14.59
C ALA A 132 -10.11 -9.72 -13.67
N ASP A 133 -11.05 -10.67 -13.70
CA ASP A 133 -12.29 -10.63 -12.91
C ASP A 133 -12.09 -10.66 -11.39
N TYR A 134 -10.93 -11.13 -10.93
CA TYR A 134 -10.56 -11.17 -9.50
C TYR A 134 -9.47 -10.16 -9.12
N THR A 135 -8.81 -9.56 -10.11
CA THR A 135 -7.68 -8.67 -9.89
C THR A 135 -8.08 -7.19 -9.97
N MET A 136 -9.12 -6.87 -10.73
CA MET A 136 -9.55 -5.50 -10.98
C MET A 136 -10.94 -5.21 -10.41
N GLU A 137 -11.19 -3.91 -10.17
CA GLU A 137 -12.52 -3.36 -9.90
C GLU A 137 -12.83 -2.21 -10.87
N PRO A 138 -14.11 -2.08 -11.32
CA PRO A 138 -14.52 -0.97 -12.15
C PRO A 138 -14.52 0.33 -11.33
N ILE A 139 -13.94 1.39 -11.90
CA ILE A 139 -13.96 2.72 -11.30
C ILE A 139 -15.33 3.34 -11.53
N PRO A 140 -16.03 3.81 -10.48
CA PRO A 140 -17.32 4.48 -10.61
C PRO A 140 -17.28 5.68 -11.58
N ALA A 141 -18.39 5.89 -12.31
CA ALA A 141 -18.51 7.05 -13.17
C ALA A 141 -18.36 8.35 -12.38
N GLY A 142 -17.57 9.29 -12.92
CA GLY A 142 -17.29 10.58 -12.28
C GLY A 142 -16.16 10.57 -11.24
N MET A 143 -15.66 9.40 -10.82
CA MET A 143 -14.49 9.32 -9.95
C MET A 143 -13.20 9.55 -10.74
N ALA A 144 -12.31 10.40 -10.25
CA ALA A 144 -11.01 10.65 -10.86
C ALA A 144 -10.05 9.47 -10.65
N ASP A 145 -9.10 9.27 -11.56
CA ASP A 145 -8.08 8.24 -11.45
C ASP A 145 -7.21 8.41 -10.20
N GLU A 146 -6.91 9.66 -9.81
CA GLU A 146 -6.16 10.01 -8.60
C GLU A 146 -6.87 9.58 -7.31
N GLN A 147 -8.20 9.49 -7.32
CA GLN A 147 -8.99 9.00 -6.19
C GLN A 147 -8.99 7.48 -6.12
N ALA A 148 -9.01 6.82 -7.29
CA ALA A 148 -9.16 5.36 -7.37
C ALA A 148 -7.82 4.61 -7.21
N ILE A 149 -6.70 5.19 -7.65
CA ILE A 149 -5.42 4.47 -7.79
C ILE A 149 -4.95 3.79 -6.49
N PHE A 150 -5.20 4.41 -5.34
CA PHE A 150 -4.75 3.89 -4.04
C PHE A 150 -5.57 2.73 -3.50
N VAL A 151 -6.73 2.47 -4.11
CA VAL A 151 -7.62 1.36 -3.72
C VAL A 151 -6.98 0.00 -3.99
N GLY A 152 -6.12 -0.06 -5.00
CA GLY A 152 -5.42 -1.28 -5.39
C GLY A 152 -4.28 -1.70 -4.45
N ASP A 153 -3.84 -0.82 -3.54
CA ASP A 153 -2.71 -1.08 -2.65
C ASP A 153 -2.81 -0.32 -1.32
N ILE A 154 -2.26 0.91 -1.24
CA ILE A 154 -1.96 1.57 0.04
C ILE A 154 -3.22 1.96 0.82
N LEU A 155 -4.33 2.33 0.17
CA LEU A 155 -5.58 2.62 0.87
C LEU A 155 -6.22 1.33 1.41
N ALA A 156 -6.22 0.25 0.61
CA ALA A 156 -6.65 -1.07 1.08
C ALA A 156 -5.76 -1.57 2.23
N THR A 157 -4.44 -1.34 2.14
CA THR A 157 -3.49 -1.67 3.21
C THR A 157 -3.78 -0.87 4.48
N GLY A 158 -4.13 0.41 4.36
CA GLY A 158 -4.52 1.27 5.49
C GLY A 158 -5.79 0.77 6.18
N LEU A 159 -6.83 0.40 5.41
CA LEU A 159 -8.07 -0.14 5.98
C LEU A 159 -7.85 -1.52 6.62
N PHE A 160 -7.13 -2.40 5.94
CA PHE A 160 -6.73 -3.71 6.47
C PHE A 160 -5.95 -3.57 7.78
N ALA A 161 -5.03 -2.62 7.88
CA ALA A 161 -4.24 -2.36 9.08
C ALA A 161 -5.10 -1.89 10.25
N ALA A 162 -6.02 -0.94 9.98
CA ALA A 162 -6.93 -0.39 10.96
C ALA A 162 -7.93 -1.45 11.49
N GLU A 163 -8.49 -2.27 10.60
CA GLU A 163 -9.38 -3.37 10.97
C GLU A 163 -8.65 -4.39 11.87
N ARG A 164 -7.43 -4.77 11.51
CA ARG A 164 -6.63 -5.74 12.28
C ARG A 164 -6.12 -5.19 13.61
N ALA A 165 -6.08 -3.88 13.79
CA ALA A 165 -5.82 -3.22 15.07
C ALA A 165 -7.02 -3.32 16.04
N GLU A 166 -8.18 -3.82 15.59
CA GLU A 166 -9.42 -3.98 16.37
C GLU A 166 -9.89 -2.68 17.03
N ILE A 167 -9.74 -1.57 16.31
CA ILE A 167 -10.12 -0.23 16.79
C ILE A 167 -11.62 -0.21 17.13
N LYS A 168 -11.95 0.33 18.30
CA LYS A 168 -13.32 0.54 18.76
C LYS A 168 -13.60 2.04 18.95
N PRO A 169 -14.87 2.44 18.88
CA PRO A 169 -15.26 3.81 19.22
C PRO A 169 -14.73 4.22 20.59
N GLY A 170 -14.04 5.36 20.63
CA GLY A 170 -13.45 5.90 21.86
C GLY A 170 -12.01 5.47 22.15
N ASP A 171 -11.43 4.52 21.40
CA ASP A 171 -10.06 4.07 21.58
C ASP A 171 -9.02 5.17 21.31
N THR A 172 -7.87 5.00 21.90
CA THR A 172 -6.63 5.71 21.56
C THR A 172 -5.77 4.80 20.67
N VAL A 173 -5.43 5.26 19.48
CA VAL A 173 -4.65 4.53 18.47
C VAL A 173 -3.29 5.21 18.27
N ALA A 174 -2.24 4.46 18.04
CA ALA A 174 -0.94 4.97 17.63
C ALA A 174 -0.52 4.40 16.28
N VAL A 175 -0.33 5.24 15.27
CA VAL A 175 0.20 4.88 13.94
C VAL A 175 1.70 5.20 13.92
N ILE A 176 2.54 4.21 13.66
CA ILE A 176 3.98 4.35 13.61
C ILE A 176 4.43 4.40 12.16
N GLY A 177 4.91 5.58 11.75
CA GLY A 177 5.25 5.95 10.38
C GLY A 177 4.13 6.77 9.72
N ALA A 178 4.47 7.96 9.20
CA ALA A 178 3.60 8.82 8.39
C ALA A 178 4.02 8.81 6.90
N GLY A 179 4.57 7.71 6.42
CA GLY A 179 4.72 7.46 4.98
C GLY A 179 3.34 7.25 4.32
N PRO A 180 3.28 7.03 3.00
CA PRO A 180 2.00 6.88 2.28
C PRO A 180 1.04 5.87 2.93
N VAL A 181 1.54 4.69 3.32
CA VAL A 181 0.73 3.67 4.02
C VAL A 181 0.24 4.18 5.38
N GLY A 182 1.11 4.84 6.17
CA GLY A 182 0.73 5.36 7.48
C GLY A 182 -0.31 6.49 7.40
N LEU A 183 -0.21 7.36 6.40
CA LEU A 183 -1.21 8.39 6.13
C LEU A 183 -2.56 7.79 5.73
N MET A 184 -2.58 6.78 4.85
CA MET A 184 -3.79 6.03 4.50
C MET A 184 -4.36 5.29 5.71
N THR A 185 -3.49 4.71 6.55
CA THR A 185 -3.88 4.07 7.81
C THR A 185 -4.52 5.08 8.77
N THR A 186 -3.95 6.27 8.90
CA THR A 186 -4.51 7.35 9.72
C THR A 186 -5.91 7.76 9.23
N MET A 187 -6.07 7.93 7.92
CA MET A 187 -7.36 8.23 7.30
C MET A 187 -8.38 7.10 7.55
N CYS A 188 -8.00 5.85 7.36
CA CYS A 188 -8.88 4.69 7.55
C CYS A 188 -9.21 4.43 9.03
N ALA A 189 -8.29 4.69 9.96
CA ALA A 189 -8.54 4.54 11.39
C ALA A 189 -9.72 5.40 11.87
N GLN A 190 -9.91 6.61 11.30
CA GLN A 190 -11.03 7.49 11.63
C GLN A 190 -12.40 6.86 11.34
N LEU A 191 -12.49 5.90 10.41
CA LEU A 191 -13.74 5.19 10.10
C LEU A 191 -14.29 4.38 11.29
N PHE A 192 -13.43 3.99 12.22
CA PHE A 192 -13.76 3.17 13.40
C PHE A 192 -14.12 4.02 14.63
N GLY A 193 -14.04 5.36 14.55
CA GLY A 193 -14.43 6.29 15.61
C GLY A 193 -13.51 6.32 16.82
N PRO A 194 -12.17 6.26 16.68
CA PRO A 194 -11.26 6.43 17.81
C PRO A 194 -11.42 7.82 18.43
N ALA A 195 -11.16 7.94 19.73
CA ALA A 195 -11.11 9.25 20.39
C ALA A 195 -9.84 10.03 20.01
N ARG A 196 -8.74 9.32 19.76
CA ARG A 196 -7.44 9.90 19.40
C ARG A 196 -6.66 8.97 18.50
N VAL A 197 -5.98 9.54 17.48
CA VAL A 197 -5.02 8.83 16.63
C VAL A 197 -3.68 9.57 16.71
N PHE A 198 -2.72 9.06 17.45
CA PHE A 198 -1.35 9.56 17.45
C PHE A 198 -0.63 9.06 16.21
N VAL A 199 0.14 9.93 15.56
CA VAL A 199 0.93 9.58 14.38
C VAL A 199 2.39 9.93 14.62
N VAL A 200 3.25 8.91 14.58
CA VAL A 200 4.68 9.02 14.89
C VAL A 200 5.49 9.00 13.61
N ASP A 201 6.28 10.02 13.36
CA ASP A 201 7.27 10.09 12.26
C ASP A 201 8.42 11.02 12.66
N MET A 202 9.44 11.10 11.82
CA MET A 202 10.59 12.01 11.99
C MET A 202 10.53 13.21 11.05
N VAL A 203 9.62 13.21 10.06
CA VAL A 203 9.52 14.21 8.97
C VAL A 203 8.32 15.13 9.23
N ASP A 204 8.58 16.41 9.48
CA ASP A 204 7.54 17.39 9.83
C ASP A 204 6.47 17.53 8.74
N SER A 205 6.85 17.60 7.47
CA SER A 205 5.89 17.75 6.36
C SER A 205 4.90 16.57 6.25
N ARG A 206 5.32 15.36 6.62
CA ARG A 206 4.43 14.19 6.69
C ARG A 206 3.50 14.26 7.90
N LEU A 207 4.00 14.77 9.02
CA LEU A 207 3.21 14.97 10.23
C LEU A 207 2.16 16.07 10.07
N GLU A 208 2.43 17.10 9.27
CA GLU A 208 1.46 18.13 8.88
C GLU A 208 0.28 17.50 8.11
N ILE A 209 0.57 16.65 7.11
CA ILE A 209 -0.48 15.90 6.39
C ILE A 209 -1.24 14.98 7.35
N ALA A 210 -0.54 14.28 8.25
CA ALA A 210 -1.20 13.42 9.25
C ALA A 210 -2.16 14.20 10.14
N GLN A 211 -1.81 15.45 10.50
CA GLN A 211 -2.67 16.34 11.27
C GLN A 211 -3.93 16.76 10.49
N GLU A 212 -3.79 17.06 9.20
CA GLU A 212 -4.94 17.36 8.33
C GLU A 212 -5.90 16.16 8.21
N LEU A 213 -5.37 14.94 8.33
CA LEU A 213 -6.14 13.69 8.35
C LEU A 213 -6.73 13.36 9.74
N GLY A 214 -6.64 14.28 10.71
CA GLY A 214 -7.17 14.11 12.05
C GLY A 214 -6.24 13.36 13.01
N GLY A 215 -4.98 13.18 12.66
CA GLY A 215 -3.95 12.60 13.53
C GLY A 215 -3.35 13.65 14.50
N ILE A 216 -2.86 13.18 15.63
CA ILE A 216 -2.08 13.97 16.60
C ILE A 216 -0.60 13.69 16.32
N PRO A 217 0.18 14.65 15.79
CA PRO A 217 1.55 14.42 15.37
C PRO A 217 2.50 14.26 16.55
N ILE A 218 3.40 13.29 16.44
CA ILE A 218 4.53 13.07 17.37
C ILE A 218 5.81 12.97 16.53
N ASN A 219 6.68 13.97 16.64
CA ASN A 219 7.98 13.94 15.96
C ASN A 219 9.00 13.19 16.81
N ALA A 220 9.31 11.95 16.40
CA ALA A 220 10.23 11.05 17.10
C ALA A 220 11.71 11.51 17.10
N SER A 221 12.07 12.52 16.29
CA SER A 221 13.40 13.15 16.36
C SER A 221 13.52 14.16 17.50
N ARG A 222 12.39 14.58 18.09
CA ARG A 222 12.33 15.61 19.14
C ARG A 222 11.92 15.05 20.50
N VAL A 223 11.05 14.05 20.52
CA VAL A 223 10.53 13.43 21.75
C VAL A 223 10.50 11.92 21.64
N HIS A 224 10.62 11.22 22.76
CA HIS A 224 10.47 9.78 22.77
C HIS A 224 8.98 9.40 22.59
N PRO A 225 8.60 8.70 21.50
CA PRO A 225 7.19 8.53 21.14
C PRO A 225 6.37 7.76 22.19
N VAL A 226 6.98 6.77 22.86
CA VAL A 226 6.30 6.02 23.93
C VAL A 226 5.97 6.93 25.10
N GLU A 227 6.93 7.75 25.55
CA GLU A 227 6.73 8.69 26.65
C GLU A 227 5.65 9.72 26.29
N ALA A 228 5.71 10.28 25.09
CA ALA A 228 4.74 11.26 24.63
C ALA A 228 3.30 10.73 24.63
N VAL A 229 3.06 9.46 24.28
CA VAL A 229 1.75 8.83 24.35
C VAL A 229 1.37 8.48 25.79
N MET A 230 2.32 7.96 26.60
CA MET A 230 2.07 7.67 28.02
C MET A 230 1.64 8.91 28.77
N ASP A 231 2.31 10.05 28.59
CA ASP A 231 1.96 11.33 29.24
C ASP A 231 0.54 11.78 28.89
N GLN A 232 0.13 11.62 27.62
CA GLN A 232 -1.19 12.02 27.16
C GLN A 232 -2.30 10.99 27.47
N THR A 233 -1.93 9.81 27.98
CA THR A 233 -2.86 8.73 28.34
C THR A 233 -2.85 8.41 29.83
N GLY A 234 -2.27 9.27 30.66
CA GLY A 234 -2.17 9.06 32.11
C GLY A 234 -1.35 7.83 32.49
N GLY A 235 -0.31 7.49 31.71
CA GLY A 235 0.58 6.36 31.92
C GLY A 235 0.02 5.01 31.43
N ILE A 236 -1.15 4.98 30.79
CA ILE A 236 -1.81 3.74 30.36
C ILE A 236 -1.25 3.25 29.01
N GLY A 237 -1.07 4.13 28.03
CA GLY A 237 -0.69 3.82 26.65
C GLY A 237 -1.88 3.77 25.68
N ALA A 238 -1.62 3.49 24.42
CA ALA A 238 -2.64 3.35 23.39
C ALA A 238 -3.40 2.01 23.49
N ASP A 239 -4.68 1.98 23.11
CA ASP A 239 -5.45 0.75 23.02
C ASP A 239 -4.93 -0.19 21.94
N SER A 240 -4.52 0.41 20.81
CA SER A 240 -3.86 -0.30 19.73
C SER A 240 -2.77 0.52 19.06
N SER A 241 -1.85 -0.16 18.40
CA SER A 241 -0.86 0.45 17.53
C SER A 241 -0.82 -0.18 16.15
N ILE A 242 -0.45 0.61 15.15
CA ILE A 242 -0.33 0.16 13.77
C ILE A 242 1.06 0.52 13.26
N GLU A 243 1.83 -0.49 12.90
CA GLU A 243 3.21 -0.37 12.44
C GLU A 243 3.23 -0.35 10.89
N CYS A 244 3.72 0.76 10.31
CA CYS A 244 3.70 1.03 8.87
C CYS A 244 5.10 1.26 8.26
N VAL A 245 6.18 0.92 8.96
CA VAL A 245 7.58 1.21 8.55
C VAL A 245 8.33 -0.05 8.17
N GLY A 246 8.18 -1.14 8.95
CA GLY A 246 8.88 -2.40 8.75
C GLY A 246 10.26 -2.51 9.37
N LEU A 247 10.66 -1.56 10.22
CA LEU A 247 11.91 -1.61 10.99
C LEU A 247 11.69 -2.22 12.38
N MET A 248 12.66 -2.96 12.90
CA MET A 248 12.54 -3.52 14.26
C MET A 248 12.41 -2.45 15.33
N SER A 249 13.03 -1.28 15.16
CA SER A 249 12.86 -0.14 16.07
C SER A 249 11.44 0.41 16.09
N SER A 250 10.75 0.44 14.94
CA SER A 250 9.34 0.85 14.87
C SER A 250 8.40 -0.23 15.43
N VAL A 251 8.73 -1.51 15.24
CA VAL A 251 8.02 -2.64 15.87
C VAL A 251 8.15 -2.59 17.39
N ASP A 252 9.36 -2.36 17.93
CA ASP A 252 9.58 -2.21 19.39
C ASP A 252 8.79 -1.01 19.94
N THR A 253 8.79 0.12 19.22
CA THR A 253 7.97 1.28 19.58
C THR A 253 6.49 0.93 19.61
N ALA A 254 5.98 0.24 18.57
CA ALA A 254 4.58 -0.17 18.49
C ALA A 254 4.17 -1.10 19.64
N ILE A 255 5.05 -2.00 20.08
CA ILE A 255 4.80 -2.90 21.21
C ILE A 255 4.81 -2.15 22.55
N ARG A 256 5.74 -1.22 22.72
CA ARG A 256 5.90 -0.49 24.00
C ARG A 256 4.80 0.54 24.23
N ILE A 257 4.32 1.19 23.15
CA ILE A 257 3.34 2.26 23.21
C ILE A 257 1.93 1.77 23.59
N VAL A 258 1.65 0.49 23.37
CA VAL A 258 0.34 -0.13 23.62
C VAL A 258 0.18 -0.49 25.10
N ARG A 259 -1.03 -0.28 25.66
CA ARG A 259 -1.41 -0.71 27.01
C ARG A 259 -1.43 -2.22 27.17
N GLY A 260 -1.52 -2.70 28.40
CA GLY A 260 -1.78 -4.12 28.65
C GLY A 260 -3.10 -4.60 28.00
N GLY A 261 -3.09 -5.78 27.41
CA GLY A 261 -4.22 -6.37 26.69
C GLY A 261 -4.56 -5.71 25.35
N GLY A 262 -3.69 -4.84 24.84
CA GLY A 262 -3.93 -4.14 23.58
C GLY A 262 -3.46 -4.92 22.34
N THR A 263 -3.70 -4.37 21.16
CA THR A 263 -3.45 -5.01 19.86
C THR A 263 -2.41 -4.23 19.05
N ILE A 264 -1.49 -4.95 18.41
CA ILE A 264 -0.53 -4.42 17.44
C ILE A 264 -0.87 -4.99 16.06
N SER A 265 -1.05 -4.12 15.06
CA SER A 265 -1.18 -4.48 13.65
C SER A 265 0.05 -4.02 12.89
N MET A 266 0.82 -4.96 12.32
CA MET A 266 2.02 -4.66 11.53
C MET A 266 1.73 -4.91 10.05
N VAL A 267 1.87 -3.87 9.23
CA VAL A 267 1.74 -3.91 7.76
C VAL A 267 2.97 -3.36 7.04
N GLY A 268 3.90 -2.73 7.78
CA GLY A 268 5.20 -2.33 7.24
C GLY A 268 5.94 -3.54 6.67
N VAL A 269 6.53 -3.41 5.47
CA VAL A 269 7.31 -4.48 4.84
C VAL A 269 8.58 -4.73 5.65
N PRO A 270 8.79 -5.93 6.23
CA PRO A 270 9.96 -6.21 7.04
C PRO A 270 11.26 -6.07 6.24
N GLN A 271 12.21 -5.29 6.76
CA GLN A 271 13.51 -5.11 6.12
C GLN A 271 14.51 -6.20 6.51
N ALA A 272 14.16 -7.08 7.44
CA ALA A 272 14.99 -8.19 7.89
C ALA A 272 14.21 -9.51 7.83
N VAL A 273 14.89 -10.58 7.42
CA VAL A 273 14.29 -11.94 7.37
C VAL A 273 14.08 -12.49 8.78
N SER A 274 14.95 -12.10 9.72
CA SER A 274 14.86 -12.46 11.15
C SER A 274 15.39 -11.32 12.00
N ALA A 275 14.83 -11.16 13.19
CA ALA A 275 15.27 -10.15 14.15
C ALA A 275 14.90 -10.58 15.58
N ASP A 276 15.57 -9.96 16.58
CA ASP A 276 15.21 -10.13 17.98
C ASP A 276 13.80 -9.53 18.22
N PHE A 277 12.92 -10.35 18.75
CA PHE A 277 11.56 -9.96 19.04
C PHE A 277 11.33 -9.84 20.55
N PRO A 278 10.68 -8.79 21.07
CA PRO A 278 10.55 -8.52 22.50
C PRO A 278 9.45 -9.39 23.15
N PHE A 279 9.61 -10.71 23.14
CA PHE A 279 8.67 -11.68 23.67
C PHE A 279 8.26 -11.43 25.10
N TYR A 280 9.22 -11.03 25.96
CA TYR A 280 8.92 -10.77 27.36
C TYR A 280 7.90 -9.64 27.53
N HIS A 281 8.03 -8.54 26.79
CA HIS A 281 7.06 -7.45 26.81
C HIS A 281 5.68 -7.87 26.29
N MET A 282 5.65 -8.67 25.22
CA MET A 282 4.43 -9.24 24.67
C MET A 282 3.67 -10.08 25.70
N TRP A 283 4.42 -10.96 26.38
CA TRP A 283 3.84 -11.86 27.37
C TRP A 283 3.36 -11.12 28.63
N VAL A 284 4.20 -10.25 29.21
CA VAL A 284 3.86 -9.49 30.43
C VAL A 284 2.63 -8.61 30.23
N LYS A 285 2.54 -7.94 29.07
CA LYS A 285 1.40 -7.08 28.74
C LYS A 285 0.20 -7.82 28.16
N SER A 286 0.27 -9.16 27.93
CA SER A 286 -0.80 -9.96 27.29
C SER A 286 -1.25 -9.36 25.94
N LEU A 287 -0.30 -9.00 25.07
CA LEU A 287 -0.57 -8.31 23.82
C LEU A 287 -0.98 -9.26 22.70
N THR A 288 -1.85 -8.78 21.81
CA THR A 288 -2.14 -9.42 20.52
C THR A 288 -1.26 -8.79 19.44
N PHE A 289 -0.52 -9.62 18.70
CA PHE A 289 0.29 -9.17 17.56
C PHE A 289 -0.21 -9.81 16.26
N ARG A 290 -0.54 -8.99 15.30
CA ARG A 290 -1.02 -9.38 13.97
C ARG A 290 -0.13 -8.76 12.92
N SER A 291 0.47 -9.60 12.08
CA SER A 291 1.29 -9.14 10.95
C SER A 291 0.76 -9.69 9.63
N GLY A 292 1.10 -9.03 8.55
CA GLY A 292 0.81 -9.52 7.20
C GLY A 292 0.60 -8.40 6.20
N TRP A 293 0.76 -8.74 4.93
CA TRP A 293 0.45 -7.85 3.83
C TRP A 293 -1.04 -7.89 3.47
N CYS A 294 -1.52 -6.83 2.84
CA CYS A 294 -2.93 -6.62 2.61
C CYS A 294 -3.59 -7.71 1.72
N ASN A 295 -4.77 -8.13 2.12
CA ASN A 295 -5.67 -8.95 1.32
C ASN A 295 -6.60 -8.03 0.52
N VAL A 296 -6.11 -7.42 -0.57
CA VAL A 296 -6.68 -6.24 -1.25
C VAL A 296 -8.11 -6.44 -1.76
N GLN A 297 -8.39 -7.56 -2.44
CA GLN A 297 -9.63 -7.73 -3.20
C GLN A 297 -10.93 -7.47 -2.39
N PRO A 298 -11.09 -7.93 -1.14
CA PRO A 298 -12.29 -7.65 -0.36
C PRO A 298 -12.50 -6.17 -0.02
N TYR A 299 -11.44 -5.37 -0.06
CA TYR A 299 -11.48 -3.95 0.31
C TYR A 299 -11.75 -3.03 -0.90
N MET A 300 -11.48 -3.46 -2.13
CA MET A 300 -11.51 -2.58 -3.29
C MET A 300 -12.89 -1.94 -3.48
N ARG A 301 -13.96 -2.72 -3.57
CA ARG A 301 -15.31 -2.19 -3.79
C ARG A 301 -15.79 -1.31 -2.63
N PRO A 302 -15.69 -1.72 -1.35
CA PRO A 302 -16.06 -0.87 -0.22
C PRO A 302 -15.30 0.46 -0.19
N LEU A 303 -14.02 0.48 -0.55
CA LEU A 303 -13.22 1.70 -0.58
C LEU A 303 -13.67 2.65 -1.70
N LEU A 304 -13.96 2.14 -2.89
CA LEU A 304 -14.53 2.96 -3.98
C LEU A 304 -15.86 3.59 -3.55
N ASP A 305 -16.72 2.87 -2.83
CA ASP A 305 -17.99 3.40 -2.32
C ASP A 305 -17.76 4.47 -1.22
N LEU A 306 -16.78 4.29 -0.35
CA LEU A 306 -16.39 5.29 0.67
C LEU A 306 -15.82 6.56 0.02
N ILE A 307 -15.03 6.44 -1.03
CA ILE A 307 -14.53 7.58 -1.80
C ILE A 307 -15.69 8.29 -2.51
N ALA A 308 -16.55 7.54 -3.21
CA ALA A 308 -17.71 8.10 -3.91
C ALA A 308 -18.66 8.86 -2.98
N SER A 309 -18.80 8.43 -1.72
CA SER A 309 -19.58 9.12 -0.70
C SER A 309 -18.87 10.34 -0.06
N GLY A 310 -17.61 10.60 -0.43
CA GLY A 310 -16.79 11.70 0.12
C GLY A 310 -16.26 11.45 1.53
N ARG A 311 -16.39 10.23 2.05
CA ARG A 311 -15.87 9.85 3.39
C ARG A 311 -14.36 9.65 3.42
N LEU A 312 -13.77 9.26 2.31
CA LEU A 312 -12.34 9.15 2.11
C LEU A 312 -11.90 10.03 0.95
N LYS A 313 -10.74 10.67 1.08
CA LYS A 313 -10.12 11.53 0.07
C LYS A 313 -8.64 11.17 -0.08
N PRO A 314 -8.34 9.98 -0.62
CA PRO A 314 -6.95 9.49 -0.67
C PRO A 314 -6.03 10.34 -1.55
N GLU A 315 -6.58 11.09 -2.51
CA GLU A 315 -5.83 12.00 -3.37
C GLU A 315 -5.12 13.13 -2.61
N THR A 316 -5.50 13.39 -1.37
CA THR A 316 -4.91 14.46 -0.53
C THR A 316 -3.43 14.23 -0.22
N ILE A 317 -2.93 13.00 -0.27
CA ILE A 317 -1.51 12.71 -0.04
C ILE A 317 -0.62 12.88 -1.28
N ILE A 318 -1.21 13.15 -2.47
CA ILE A 318 -0.44 13.34 -3.70
C ILE A 318 0.32 14.65 -3.62
N SER A 319 1.64 14.55 -3.49
CA SER A 319 2.51 15.72 -3.47
C SER A 319 2.97 16.15 -4.87
N HIS A 320 3.13 15.18 -5.80
CA HIS A 320 3.66 15.46 -7.14
C HIS A 320 2.91 14.68 -8.23
N ARG A 321 2.72 15.33 -9.36
CA ARG A 321 2.16 14.80 -10.60
C ARG A 321 3.20 14.95 -11.69
N MET A 322 3.71 13.84 -12.20
CA MET A 322 4.80 13.82 -13.16
C MET A 322 4.42 12.96 -14.38
N LYS A 323 5.15 13.11 -15.46
CA LYS A 323 5.03 12.21 -16.61
C LYS A 323 5.84 10.94 -16.39
N LEU A 324 5.42 9.83 -16.98
CA LEU A 324 6.22 8.60 -16.99
C LEU A 324 7.65 8.86 -17.53
N ALA A 325 7.79 9.77 -18.48
CA ALA A 325 9.10 10.14 -19.02
C ALA A 325 10.07 10.73 -17.97
N ASP A 326 9.54 11.25 -16.86
CA ASP A 326 10.31 11.87 -15.77
C ASP A 326 10.39 10.92 -14.54
N ALA A 327 10.09 9.62 -14.72
CA ALA A 327 10.00 8.67 -13.61
C ALA A 327 11.33 8.43 -12.88
N GLU A 328 12.47 8.57 -13.56
CA GLU A 328 13.80 8.50 -12.92
C GLU A 328 13.95 9.58 -11.85
N GLU A 329 13.55 10.82 -12.16
CA GLU A 329 13.55 11.93 -11.20
C GLU A 329 12.50 11.71 -10.09
N ALA A 330 11.34 11.15 -10.42
CA ALA A 330 10.32 10.80 -9.44
C ALA A 330 10.87 9.82 -8.38
N TYR A 331 11.62 8.81 -8.80
CA TYR A 331 12.28 7.87 -7.88
C TYR A 331 13.33 8.55 -7.02
N ARG A 332 14.17 9.43 -7.61
CA ARG A 332 15.16 10.20 -6.86
C ARG A 332 14.49 11.06 -5.77
N MET A 333 13.45 11.81 -6.12
CA MET A 333 12.71 12.67 -5.18
C MET A 333 12.05 11.87 -4.08
N PHE A 334 11.47 10.71 -4.43
CA PHE A 334 10.77 9.86 -3.48
C PHE A 334 11.75 9.21 -2.48
N ASP A 335 12.90 8.75 -2.96
CA ASP A 335 13.98 8.19 -2.14
C ASP A 335 14.61 9.25 -1.21
N ALA A 336 14.83 10.47 -1.72
CA ALA A 336 15.31 11.60 -0.94
C ALA A 336 14.28 12.15 0.07
N ARG A 337 13.05 11.58 0.12
CA ARG A 337 11.93 12.05 0.96
C ARG A 337 11.47 13.48 0.66
N GLU A 338 11.75 13.96 -0.54
CA GLU A 338 11.29 15.26 -1.04
C GLU A 338 9.80 15.21 -1.46
N ALA A 339 9.27 14.01 -1.65
CA ALA A 339 7.88 13.76 -2.02
C ALA A 339 7.21 12.78 -1.05
N THR A 340 5.90 12.98 -0.81
CA THR A 340 5.08 12.05 -0.02
C THR A 340 4.48 10.97 -0.92
N LYS A 341 3.84 11.35 -2.02
CA LYS A 341 3.29 10.42 -3.03
C LYS A 341 3.41 11.05 -4.41
N ILE A 342 3.96 10.28 -5.34
CA ILE A 342 4.12 10.71 -6.74
C ILE A 342 3.23 9.84 -7.62
N VAL A 343 2.44 10.48 -8.48
CA VAL A 343 1.67 9.81 -9.54
C VAL A 343 2.29 10.13 -10.89
N LEU A 344 2.25 9.12 -11.79
CA LEU A 344 2.89 9.13 -13.09
C LEU A 344 1.84 8.98 -14.20
N THR A 345 1.81 9.93 -15.12
CA THR A 345 0.95 9.85 -16.32
C THR A 345 1.80 9.36 -17.50
N PRO A 346 1.43 8.27 -18.19
CA PRO A 346 2.10 7.78 -19.39
C PRO A 346 2.13 8.74 -20.56
#